data_751978ac0ae4163a870179b83f0866b7
#
_entry.id   751978ac0ae4163a870179b83f0866b7
#
_cell.length_a   1.000
_cell.length_b   1.000
_cell.length_c   1.000
_cell.angle_alpha   90.00
_cell.angle_beta   90.00
_cell.angle_gamma   90.00
#
_symmetry.space_group_name_H-M   'P 1'
#
loop_
_entity.id
_entity.type
_entity.pdbx_description
1 polymer ?
#
loop_
_entity_poly.entity_id
_entity_poly.type
_entity_poly.pdbx_seq_one_letter_code
_entity_poly.pdbx_strand_id
1 'polypeptide(L)'
;MARQDINRAFEMSVFVAVVETGAFSAAARRLALTPSAVSKLVNRLEARLGARLLQRSTRQLHTTPEGDAFFVQCKRILDDID
;
A
#
# COMPACT_ATOMS: atom_id res chain seq x y z
N MET A 1 -4.44 -7.48 -19.82
CA MET A 1 -5.52 -7.11 -18.89
C MET A 1 -5.34 -7.78 -17.55
N ALA A 2 -5.33 -9.10 -17.52
CA ALA A 2 -5.16 -9.83 -16.26
C ALA A 2 -3.88 -9.45 -15.53
N ARG A 3 -2.80 -9.18 -16.27
CA ARG A 3 -1.53 -8.80 -15.68
C ARG A 3 -1.61 -7.46 -14.94
N GLN A 4 -2.33 -6.49 -15.50
CA GLN A 4 -2.50 -5.20 -14.83
C GLN A 4 -3.35 -5.34 -13.58
N ASP A 5 -4.37 -6.15 -13.62
CA ASP A 5 -5.24 -6.39 -12.47
C ASP A 5 -4.47 -7.07 -11.34
N ILE A 6 -3.60 -8.02 -11.67
CA ILE A 6 -2.77 -8.69 -10.70
C ILE A 6 -1.80 -7.70 -10.04
N ASN A 7 -1.19 -6.81 -10.83
CA ASN A 7 -0.27 -5.81 -10.31
C ASN A 7 -0.98 -4.82 -9.40
N ARG A 8 -2.17 -4.42 -9.76
CA ARG A 8 -2.97 -3.51 -8.94
C ARG A 8 -3.35 -4.14 -7.61
N ALA A 9 -3.80 -5.39 -7.66
CA ALA A 9 -4.16 -6.10 -6.44
C ALA A 9 -2.96 -6.25 -5.53
N PHE A 10 -1.80 -6.56 -6.11
CA PHE A 10 -0.57 -6.68 -5.33
C PHE A 10 -0.17 -5.35 -4.69
N GLU A 11 -0.24 -4.26 -5.43
CA GLU A 11 0.08 -2.94 -4.90
C GLU A 11 -0.87 -2.53 -3.78
N MET A 12 -2.15 -2.85 -3.92
CA MET A 12 -3.13 -2.60 -2.87
C MET A 12 -2.81 -3.43 -1.62
N SER A 13 -2.40 -4.68 -1.80
CA SER A 13 -2.00 -5.54 -0.68
C SER A 13 -0.78 -4.97 0.03
N VAL A 14 0.17 -4.44 -0.72
CA VAL A 14 1.35 -3.79 -0.15
C VAL A 14 0.96 -2.58 0.70
N PHE A 15 0.11 -1.73 0.16
CA PHE A 15 -0.37 -0.55 0.87
C PHE A 15 -1.10 -0.95 2.17
N VAL A 16 -1.99 -1.93 2.09
CA VAL A 16 -2.72 -2.43 3.26
C VAL A 16 -1.73 -2.94 4.32
N ALA A 17 -0.73 -3.70 3.92
CA ALA A 17 0.27 -4.21 4.86
C ALA A 17 1.03 -3.07 5.55
N VAL A 18 1.37 -2.02 4.81
CA VAL A 18 2.06 -0.86 5.39
C VAL A 18 1.18 -0.17 6.43
N VAL A 19 -0.09 0.03 6.10
CA VAL A 19 -1.02 0.69 7.03
C VAL A 19 -1.23 -0.18 8.28
N GLU A 20 -1.45 -1.47 8.09
CA GLU A 20 -1.75 -2.38 9.21
C GLU A 20 -0.56 -2.58 10.12
N THR A 21 0.64 -2.64 9.57
CA THR A 21 1.83 -2.85 10.38
C THR A 21 2.45 -1.56 10.90
N GLY A 22 2.17 -0.44 10.25
CA GLY A 22 2.69 0.86 10.65
C GLY A 22 4.12 1.13 10.22
N ALA A 23 4.74 0.26 9.42
CA ALA A 23 6.12 0.48 9.00
C ALA A 23 6.42 -0.28 7.71
N PHE A 24 7.29 0.31 6.88
CA PHE A 24 7.73 -0.34 5.65
C PHE A 24 8.47 -1.65 5.93
N SER A 25 9.31 -1.65 6.95
CA SER A 25 10.09 -2.86 7.29
C SER A 25 9.19 -4.01 7.74
N ALA A 26 8.18 -3.71 8.54
CA ALA A 26 7.25 -4.74 9.00
C ALA A 26 6.39 -5.26 7.85
N ALA A 27 5.94 -4.37 6.97
CA ALA A 27 5.21 -4.78 5.78
C ALA A 27 6.06 -5.66 4.88
N ALA A 28 7.34 -5.31 4.72
CA ALA A 28 8.27 -6.08 3.91
C ALA A 28 8.41 -7.51 4.46
N ARG A 29 8.52 -7.65 5.76
CA ARG A 29 8.61 -8.98 6.39
C ARG A 29 7.35 -9.80 6.13
N ARG A 30 6.19 -9.18 6.27
CA ARG A 30 4.90 -9.85 6.02
C ARG A 30 4.80 -10.36 4.58
N LEU A 31 5.32 -9.57 3.63
CA LEU A 31 5.17 -9.84 2.21
C LEU A 31 6.37 -10.57 1.59
N ALA A 32 7.38 -10.86 2.38
CA ALA A 32 8.64 -11.45 1.90
C ALA A 32 9.32 -10.56 0.83
N LEU A 33 9.31 -9.26 1.10
CA LEU A 33 9.94 -8.26 0.23
C LEU A 33 10.98 -7.48 1.03
N THR A 34 11.76 -6.65 0.32
CA THR A 34 12.65 -5.70 0.98
C THR A 34 11.89 -4.41 1.29
N PRO A 35 12.31 -3.64 2.31
CA PRO A 35 11.68 -2.34 2.56
C PRO A 35 11.76 -1.40 1.36
N SER A 36 12.87 -1.43 0.59
CA SER A 36 12.98 -0.59 -0.59
C SER A 36 12.00 -0.99 -1.67
N ALA A 37 11.72 -2.28 -1.84
CA ALA A 37 10.70 -2.75 -2.78
C ALA A 37 9.31 -2.28 -2.36
N VAL A 38 9.00 -2.37 -1.06
CA VAL A 38 7.73 -1.89 -0.54
C VAL A 38 7.57 -0.39 -0.81
N SER A 39 8.60 0.39 -0.53
CA SER A 39 8.58 1.83 -0.75
C SER A 39 8.34 2.17 -2.23
N LYS A 40 9.01 1.47 -3.14
CA LYS A 40 8.83 1.69 -4.58
C LYS A 40 7.40 1.36 -5.02
N LEU A 41 6.84 0.29 -4.49
CA LEU A 41 5.48 -0.11 -4.86
C LEU A 41 4.45 0.91 -4.37
N VAL A 42 4.64 1.44 -3.16
CA VAL A 42 3.76 2.49 -2.65
C VAL A 42 3.91 3.77 -3.47
N ASN A 43 5.14 4.15 -3.80
CA ASN A 43 5.38 5.35 -4.62
C ASN A 43 4.71 5.22 -5.99
N ARG A 44 4.79 4.05 -6.59
CA ARG A 44 4.17 3.78 -7.89
C ARG A 44 2.64 3.88 -7.78
N LEU A 45 2.09 3.34 -6.71
CA LEU A 45 0.65 3.42 -6.47
C LEU A 45 0.20 4.88 -6.32
N GLU A 46 0.91 5.65 -5.51
CA GLU A 46 0.60 7.07 -5.33
C GLU A 46 0.70 7.84 -6.65
N ALA A 47 1.72 7.56 -7.45
CA ALA A 47 1.88 8.22 -8.74
C ALA A 47 0.73 7.91 -9.68
N ARG A 48 0.29 6.67 -9.70
CA ARG A 48 -0.81 6.26 -10.57
C ARG A 48 -2.13 6.90 -10.15
N LEU A 49 -2.36 7.02 -8.85
CA LEU A 49 -3.59 7.61 -8.32
C LEU A 49 -3.55 9.14 -8.35
N GLY A 50 -2.36 9.72 -8.45
CA GLY A 50 -2.21 11.16 -8.40
C GLY A 50 -2.52 11.73 -7.02
N ALA A 51 -2.30 10.95 -5.97
CA ALA A 51 -2.60 11.37 -4.60
C ALA A 51 -1.58 10.80 -3.65
N ARG A 52 -1.28 11.54 -2.60
CA ARG A 52 -0.42 11.08 -1.53
C ARG A 52 -1.27 10.28 -0.55
N LEU A 53 -0.89 9.02 -0.33
CA LEU A 53 -1.63 8.14 0.59
C LEU A 53 -1.00 8.08 1.96
N LEU A 54 0.31 8.32 2.04
CA LEU A 54 1.07 8.26 3.29
C LEU A 54 1.83 9.54 3.50
N GLN A 55 1.85 9.99 4.75
CA GLN A 55 2.73 11.07 5.19
C GLN A 55 3.93 10.44 5.87
N ARG A 56 5.11 10.68 5.33
CA ARG A 56 6.34 10.10 5.82
C ARG A 56 7.09 11.15 6.63
N SER A 57 6.70 11.31 7.88
CA SER A 57 7.46 12.18 8.75
C SER A 57 8.68 11.43 9.26
N THR A 58 9.58 12.15 9.93
CA THR A 58 10.84 11.58 10.36
C THR A 58 10.70 10.46 11.36
N ARG A 59 9.60 10.39 12.10
CA ARG A 59 9.46 9.40 13.17
C ARG A 59 8.33 8.44 12.99
N GLN A 60 7.28 8.85 12.30
CA GLN A 60 6.09 8.01 12.20
C GLN A 60 5.50 8.08 10.82
N LEU A 61 4.87 6.99 10.47
CA LEU A 61 4.16 6.83 9.23
C LEU A 61 2.68 7.02 9.50
N HIS A 62 2.07 7.97 8.82
CA HIS A 62 0.64 8.24 8.96
C HIS A 62 -0.03 8.20 7.60
N THR A 63 -1.29 7.82 7.58
CA THR A 63 -2.09 7.95 6.35
C THR A 63 -2.56 9.39 6.19
N THR A 64 -2.72 9.80 4.93
CA THR A 64 -3.43 11.02 4.59
C THR A 64 -4.94 10.72 4.62
N PRO A 65 -5.81 11.73 4.59
CA PRO A 65 -7.26 11.46 4.43
C PRO A 65 -7.56 10.64 3.19
N GLU A 66 -6.85 10.87 2.09
CA GLU A 66 -6.98 10.06 0.88
C GLU A 66 -6.53 8.63 1.13
N GLY A 67 -5.46 8.47 1.90
CA GLY A 67 -4.96 7.14 2.26
C GLY A 67 -5.95 6.36 3.11
N ASP A 68 -6.59 7.02 4.06
CA ASP A 68 -7.62 6.38 4.89
C ASP A 68 -8.78 5.88 4.04
N ALA A 69 -9.27 6.72 3.13
CA ALA A 69 -10.37 6.35 2.26
C ALA A 69 -9.98 5.20 1.34
N PHE A 70 -8.77 5.27 0.80
CA PHE A 70 -8.27 4.23 -0.11
C PHE A 70 -8.07 2.90 0.63
N PHE A 71 -7.61 2.96 1.87
CA PHE A 71 -7.43 1.76 2.69
C PHE A 71 -8.73 0.98 2.84
N VAL A 72 -9.82 1.68 3.13
CA VAL A 72 -11.13 1.05 3.28
C VAL A 72 -11.53 0.37 1.97
N GLN A 73 -11.31 1.03 0.84
CA GLN A 73 -11.62 0.46 -0.47
C GLN A 73 -10.76 -0.76 -0.75
N CYS A 74 -9.47 -0.68 -0.44
CA CYS A 74 -8.55 -1.81 -0.65
C CYS A 74 -8.97 -3.03 0.15
N LYS A 75 -9.33 -2.84 1.41
CA LYS A 75 -9.76 -3.95 2.26
C LYS A 75 -10.99 -4.63 1.66
N ARG A 76 -11.95 -3.82 1.19
CA ARG A 76 -13.17 -4.35 0.59
C ARG A 76 -12.86 -5.13 -0.68
N ILE A 77 -12.04 -4.57 -1.56
CA ILE A 77 -11.69 -5.21 -2.83
C ILE A 77 -10.93 -6.51 -2.59
N LEU A 78 -9.94 -6.48 -1.69
CA LEU A 78 -9.12 -7.66 -1.43
C LEU A 78 -9.92 -8.76 -0.75
N ASP A 79 -10.85 -8.41 0.11
CA ASP A 79 -11.74 -9.40 0.73
C ASP A 79 -12.64 -10.06 -0.30
N ASP A 80 -13.06 -9.32 -1.31
CA ASP A 80 -13.91 -9.87 -2.38
C ASP A 80 -13.16 -10.82 -3.29
N ILE A 81 -11.85 -10.70 -3.40
CA ILE A 81 -11.04 -11.61 -4.21
C ILE A 81 -10.99 -13.00 -3.59
N ASP A 82 -11.00 -13.08 -2.28
CA ASP A 82 -11.01 -14.36 -1.59
C ASP A 82 -12.37 -15.03 -1.71
#